data_1107d693d6b2fd0030627dd7a0dff2e0
#
_entry.id   1107d693d6b2fd0030627dd7a0dff2e0
#
_cell.length_a   1.000
_cell.length_b   1.000
_cell.length_c   1.000
_cell.angle_alpha   90.00
_cell.angle_beta   90.00
_cell.angle_gamma   90.00
#
_symmetry.space_group_name_H-M   'P 1'
#
loop_
_entity.id
_entity.type
_entity.pdbx_description
1 polymer ?
#
loop_
_entity_poly.entity_id
_entity_poly.type
_entity_poly.pdbx_seq_one_letter_code
_entity_poly.pdbx_strand_id
1 'polypeptide(L)'
;DGTLYALPFYGESSMLYYRRDLFDQAGITMPENPTYAQVGEWASQVNDPASGVYGMCLRGKPGWGENMAFLTTLANTFGGQWFDMDWQPQLNTPEWNNAVNFYVDMLNNYGPPGASSNGFNENLALFSTGKCGMWIDATVAAGLLSNPDVSQVADQVGFAPAPIDAYPNGSNWLWSWALAIPQTSRSPEAAQRFITWATSKDYIQLVAEESGWVSVPPGTRTSTYENPEYQKVAPFAKTVLSSIESADIESPAASPTPYKGVQYVDIPEFQAIGTQVGQRMAAALADQVSVEQALERSQAVAERFMRHTGYIE
;
A
#
# COMPACT_ATOMS: atom_id res chain seq x y z
N ASP A 1 17.17 17.31 -13.07
CA ASP A 1 17.81 17.86 -14.26
C ASP A 1 16.80 18.47 -15.25
N GLY A 2 15.50 18.34 -15.00
CA GLY A 2 14.40 18.84 -15.83
C GLY A 2 14.09 17.98 -17.06
N THR A 3 14.72 16.83 -17.20
CA THR A 3 14.44 15.89 -18.29
C THR A 3 13.22 15.03 -17.96
N LEU A 4 12.29 14.92 -18.92
CA LEU A 4 11.11 14.09 -18.78
C LEU A 4 11.43 12.66 -19.25
N TYR A 5 11.50 11.71 -18.31
CA TYR A 5 11.83 10.31 -18.59
C TYR A 5 10.60 9.41 -18.77
N ALA A 6 9.46 9.79 -18.20
CA ALA A 6 8.24 9.01 -18.23
C ALA A 6 7.00 9.92 -18.04
N LEU A 7 5.84 9.44 -18.46
CA LEU A 7 4.56 10.10 -18.19
C LEU A 7 3.75 9.28 -17.18
N PRO A 8 3.16 9.89 -16.13
CA PRO A 8 2.34 9.19 -15.17
C PRO A 8 1.07 8.64 -15.85
N PHE A 9 0.79 7.36 -15.62
CA PHE A 9 -0.37 6.67 -16.17
C PHE A 9 -1.49 6.52 -15.15
N TYR A 10 -1.19 6.05 -13.95
CA TYR A 10 -2.06 6.18 -12.79
C TYR A 10 -1.25 6.31 -11.50
N GLY A 11 -1.84 7.01 -10.52
CA GLY A 11 -1.26 7.25 -9.21
C GLY A 11 -2.12 6.65 -8.11
N GLU A 12 -1.48 6.27 -7.02
CA GLU A 12 -2.15 5.64 -5.89
C GLU A 12 -1.54 6.04 -4.55
N SER A 13 -2.36 5.99 -3.52
CA SER A 13 -1.96 6.00 -2.12
C SER A 13 -2.43 4.71 -1.46
N SER A 14 -2.41 4.64 -0.14
CA SER A 14 -2.97 3.57 0.67
C SER A 14 -4.32 3.95 1.27
N MET A 15 -5.17 2.96 1.51
CA MET A 15 -6.45 3.14 2.21
C MET A 15 -6.91 1.86 2.90
N LEU A 16 -7.87 1.99 3.79
CA LEU A 16 -8.56 0.87 4.44
C LEU A 16 -9.86 0.56 3.70
N TYR A 17 -9.97 -0.68 3.20
CA TYR A 17 -11.18 -1.31 2.71
C TYR A 17 -11.84 -2.10 3.83
N TYR A 18 -13.16 -2.03 3.97
CA TYR A 18 -13.90 -2.81 4.97
C TYR A 18 -15.26 -3.26 4.46
N ARG A 19 -15.77 -4.33 5.03
CA ARG A 19 -17.10 -4.87 4.75
C ARG A 19 -18.14 -4.15 5.63
N ARG A 20 -18.93 -3.25 5.03
CA ARG A 20 -19.96 -2.48 5.73
C ARG A 20 -20.98 -3.38 6.43
N ASP A 21 -21.43 -4.43 5.77
CA ASP A 21 -22.38 -5.39 6.31
C ASP A 21 -21.87 -6.10 7.57
N LEU A 22 -20.59 -6.47 7.63
CA LEU A 22 -19.96 -7.07 8.81
C LEU A 22 -19.81 -6.04 9.95
N PHE A 23 -19.45 -4.81 9.61
CA PHE A 23 -19.34 -3.71 10.56
C PHE A 23 -20.70 -3.37 11.17
N ASP A 24 -21.76 -3.28 10.34
CA ASP A 24 -23.13 -3.06 10.79
C ASP A 24 -23.61 -4.18 11.72
N GLN A 25 -23.33 -5.45 11.40
CA GLN A 25 -23.65 -6.61 12.23
C GLN A 25 -22.93 -6.57 13.58
N ALA A 26 -21.68 -6.12 13.61
CA ALA A 26 -20.88 -5.97 14.83
C ALA A 26 -21.19 -4.66 15.59
N GLY A 27 -22.03 -3.77 15.04
CA GLY A 27 -22.31 -2.47 15.64
C GLY A 27 -21.14 -1.50 15.62
N ILE A 28 -20.22 -1.68 14.66
CA ILE A 28 -19.02 -0.85 14.50
C ILE A 28 -19.34 0.33 13.57
N THR A 29 -18.99 1.53 14.00
CA THR A 29 -19.03 2.73 13.15
C THR A 29 -17.61 3.14 12.77
N MET A 30 -17.33 3.23 11.46
CA MET A 30 -16.04 3.69 10.96
C MET A 30 -15.83 5.17 11.28
N PRO A 31 -14.79 5.56 12.03
CA PRO A 31 -14.46 6.96 12.28
C PRO A 31 -13.82 7.61 11.04
N GLU A 32 -13.73 8.93 11.04
CA GLU A 32 -13.08 9.68 9.96
C GLU A 32 -11.61 9.32 9.80
N ASN A 33 -10.90 9.11 10.92
CA ASN A 33 -9.49 8.71 10.96
C ASN A 33 -9.35 7.46 11.83
N PRO A 34 -9.41 6.25 11.26
CA PRO A 34 -9.24 5.01 12.00
C PRO A 34 -7.81 4.87 12.54
N THR A 35 -7.66 4.24 13.70
CA THR A 35 -6.35 3.93 14.27
C THR A 35 -6.01 2.44 14.12
N TYR A 36 -4.72 2.10 14.13
CA TYR A 36 -4.29 0.70 14.12
C TYR A 36 -4.79 -0.08 15.34
N ALA A 37 -4.92 0.55 16.50
CA ALA A 37 -5.52 -0.07 17.67
C ALA A 37 -6.98 -0.47 17.42
N GLN A 38 -7.78 0.42 16.85
CA GLN A 38 -9.17 0.13 16.46
C GLN A 38 -9.25 -0.97 15.40
N VAL A 39 -8.36 -0.92 14.38
CA VAL A 39 -8.30 -1.96 13.35
C VAL A 39 -8.02 -3.33 13.95
N GLY A 40 -7.14 -3.41 14.94
CA GLY A 40 -6.87 -4.65 15.68
C GLY A 40 -8.10 -5.19 16.42
N GLU A 41 -8.84 -4.32 17.10
CA GLU A 41 -10.09 -4.68 17.77
C GLU A 41 -11.15 -5.16 16.76
N TRP A 42 -11.36 -4.41 15.68
CA TRP A 42 -12.35 -4.75 14.66
C TRP A 42 -12.01 -6.05 13.93
N ALA A 43 -10.71 -6.30 13.66
CA ALA A 43 -10.29 -7.55 13.04
C ALA A 43 -10.78 -8.76 13.83
N SER A 44 -10.68 -8.72 15.17
CA SER A 44 -11.17 -9.80 16.03
C SER A 44 -12.70 -9.94 16.01
N GLN A 45 -13.45 -8.83 15.88
CA GLN A 45 -14.90 -8.82 15.92
C GLN A 45 -15.54 -9.31 14.61
N VAL A 46 -14.90 -9.03 13.46
CA VAL A 46 -15.42 -9.43 12.14
C VAL A 46 -14.82 -10.75 11.63
N ASN A 47 -13.92 -11.38 12.41
CA ASN A 47 -13.27 -12.63 12.04
C ASN A 47 -14.20 -13.83 12.28
N ASP A 48 -14.61 -14.50 11.22
CA ASP A 48 -15.40 -15.75 11.27
C ASP A 48 -14.82 -16.80 10.30
N PRO A 49 -13.71 -17.45 10.69
CA PRO A 49 -13.08 -18.48 9.85
C PRO A 49 -14.00 -19.67 9.55
N ALA A 50 -15.02 -19.93 10.39
CA ALA A 50 -15.98 -21.01 10.17
C ALA A 50 -16.87 -20.73 8.95
N SER A 51 -17.17 -19.46 8.69
CA SER A 51 -17.86 -19.00 7.48
C SER A 51 -16.92 -18.64 6.34
N GLY A 52 -15.60 -18.81 6.51
CA GLY A 52 -14.57 -18.50 5.53
C GLY A 52 -14.26 -16.99 5.41
N VAL A 53 -14.60 -16.20 6.42
CA VAL A 53 -14.32 -14.77 6.50
C VAL A 53 -13.17 -14.52 7.48
N TYR A 54 -12.12 -13.87 7.01
CA TYR A 54 -10.95 -13.49 7.79
C TYR A 54 -11.00 -12.01 8.13
N GLY A 55 -10.69 -11.66 9.37
CA GLY A 55 -10.84 -10.30 9.87
C GLY A 55 -9.95 -9.29 9.15
N MET A 56 -8.73 -9.70 8.74
CA MET A 56 -7.76 -8.83 8.09
C MET A 56 -7.03 -9.54 6.95
N CYS A 57 -6.94 -8.88 5.80
CA CYS A 57 -6.03 -9.23 4.72
C CYS A 57 -4.93 -8.17 4.58
N LEU A 58 -3.67 -8.60 4.52
CA LEU A 58 -2.50 -7.76 4.28
C LEU A 58 -1.54 -8.50 3.36
N ARG A 59 -0.65 -7.77 2.67
CA ARG A 59 0.40 -8.39 1.87
C ARG A 59 1.41 -9.10 2.77
N GLY A 60 1.48 -10.43 2.68
CA GLY A 60 2.48 -11.25 3.36
C GLY A 60 3.59 -11.73 2.44
N LYS A 61 3.37 -11.70 1.11
CA LYS A 61 4.35 -12.10 0.10
C LYS A 61 5.60 -11.23 0.19
N PRO A 62 6.81 -11.85 0.26
CA PRO A 62 8.04 -11.10 0.44
C PRO A 62 8.40 -10.26 -0.79
N GLY A 63 8.79 -9.01 -0.56
CA GLY A 63 9.28 -8.09 -1.60
C GLY A 63 9.22 -6.64 -1.14
N TRP A 64 10.12 -5.82 -1.69
CA TRP A 64 10.17 -4.39 -1.38
C TRP A 64 8.86 -3.66 -1.72
N GLY A 65 8.20 -4.03 -2.83
CA GLY A 65 6.90 -3.50 -3.26
C GLY A 65 5.72 -4.40 -2.89
N GLU A 66 5.92 -5.45 -2.09
CA GLU A 66 4.90 -6.35 -1.57
C GLU A 66 4.72 -6.11 -0.06
N ASN A 67 5.10 -7.06 0.82
CA ASN A 67 4.92 -6.89 2.26
C ASN A 67 5.65 -5.67 2.82
N MET A 68 6.79 -5.27 2.23
CA MET A 68 7.53 -4.11 2.73
C MET A 68 6.89 -2.77 2.37
N ALA A 69 6.06 -2.68 1.33
CA ALA A 69 5.30 -1.47 1.06
C ALA A 69 4.33 -1.16 2.23
N PHE A 70 3.61 -2.17 2.72
CA PHE A 70 2.75 -2.02 3.89
C PHE A 70 3.55 -1.85 5.18
N LEU A 71 4.54 -2.72 5.43
CA LEU A 71 5.33 -2.69 6.67
C LEU A 71 6.11 -1.39 6.85
N THR A 72 6.59 -0.78 5.77
CA THR A 72 7.27 0.52 5.84
C THR A 72 6.30 1.62 6.29
N THR A 73 5.09 1.70 5.72
CA THR A 73 4.09 2.67 6.18
C THR A 73 3.65 2.41 7.61
N LEU A 74 3.47 1.15 7.99
CA LEU A 74 3.15 0.78 9.36
C LEU A 74 4.25 1.21 10.34
N ALA A 75 5.52 0.90 10.02
CA ALA A 75 6.65 1.28 10.87
C ALA A 75 6.77 2.80 10.99
N ASN A 76 6.64 3.56 9.89
CA ASN A 76 6.64 5.01 9.91
C ASN A 76 5.53 5.54 10.82
N THR A 77 4.31 5.00 10.71
CA THR A 77 3.15 5.40 11.52
C THR A 77 3.37 5.13 13.02
N PHE A 78 4.11 4.07 13.36
CA PHE A 78 4.52 3.73 14.73
C PHE A 78 5.74 4.53 15.21
N GLY A 79 6.28 5.45 14.39
CA GLY A 79 7.40 6.31 14.73
C GLY A 79 8.78 5.79 14.31
N GLY A 80 8.83 4.66 13.61
CA GLY A 80 10.07 4.07 13.08
C GLY A 80 10.55 4.76 11.79
N GLN A 81 11.75 4.39 11.37
CA GLN A 81 12.38 4.85 10.12
C GLN A 81 13.37 3.80 9.61
N TRP A 82 13.75 3.86 8.32
CA TRP A 82 14.74 2.95 7.76
C TRP A 82 16.17 3.31 8.16
N PHE A 83 16.52 4.59 8.05
CA PHE A 83 17.86 5.12 8.29
C PHE A 83 17.77 6.44 9.05
N ASP A 84 18.71 6.68 9.96
CA ASP A 84 18.90 7.98 10.60
C ASP A 84 19.69 8.94 9.68
N MET A 85 19.93 10.18 10.14
CA MET A 85 20.64 11.21 9.37
C MET A 85 22.09 10.86 9.01
N ASP A 86 22.67 9.88 9.70
CA ASP A 86 24.02 9.35 9.42
C ASP A 86 23.96 8.06 8.58
N TRP A 87 22.82 7.77 7.97
CA TRP A 87 22.53 6.57 7.16
C TRP A 87 22.67 5.26 7.93
N GLN A 88 22.68 5.28 9.26
CA GLN A 88 22.68 4.05 10.06
C GLN A 88 21.29 3.42 10.01
N PRO A 89 21.18 2.13 9.65
CA PRO A 89 19.90 1.42 9.67
C PRO A 89 19.23 1.43 11.04
N GLN A 90 17.92 1.58 11.09
CA GLN A 90 17.13 1.70 12.30
C GLN A 90 16.07 0.58 12.42
N LEU A 91 16.34 -0.61 11.86
CA LEU A 91 15.37 -1.71 11.82
C LEU A 91 15.26 -2.51 13.14
N ASN A 92 16.21 -2.34 14.04
CA ASN A 92 16.22 -3.01 15.35
C ASN A 92 15.86 -2.04 16.48
N THR A 93 14.74 -1.31 16.30
CA THR A 93 14.21 -0.34 17.27
C THR A 93 12.87 -0.80 17.84
N PRO A 94 12.44 -0.26 19.01
CA PRO A 94 11.12 -0.58 19.57
C PRO A 94 9.96 -0.31 18.61
N GLU A 95 10.04 0.74 17.81
CA GLU A 95 9.00 1.14 16.84
C GLU A 95 8.83 0.07 15.76
N TRP A 96 9.93 -0.41 15.17
CA TRP A 96 9.90 -1.51 14.23
C TRP A 96 9.42 -2.82 14.88
N ASN A 97 9.85 -3.08 16.10
CA ASN A 97 9.41 -4.26 16.84
C ASN A 97 7.89 -4.24 17.05
N ASN A 98 7.34 -3.10 17.49
CA ASN A 98 5.90 -2.92 17.68
C ASN A 98 5.14 -3.08 16.35
N ALA A 99 5.62 -2.46 15.26
CA ALA A 99 4.99 -2.54 13.96
C ALA A 99 4.98 -3.98 13.41
N VAL A 100 6.10 -4.70 13.50
CA VAL A 100 6.19 -6.07 12.98
C VAL A 100 5.40 -7.05 13.85
N ASN A 101 5.39 -6.89 15.17
CA ASN A 101 4.53 -7.70 16.04
C ASN A 101 3.05 -7.47 15.72
N PHE A 102 2.61 -6.21 15.58
CA PHE A 102 1.23 -5.92 15.16
C PHE A 102 0.88 -6.64 13.85
N TYR A 103 1.75 -6.55 12.84
CA TYR A 103 1.54 -7.19 11.54
C TYR A 103 1.45 -8.72 11.64
N VAL A 104 2.37 -9.34 12.38
CA VAL A 104 2.40 -10.80 12.57
C VAL A 104 1.18 -11.27 13.35
N ASP A 105 0.81 -10.56 14.43
CA ASP A 105 -0.37 -10.87 15.24
C ASP A 105 -1.66 -10.75 14.44
N MET A 106 -1.79 -9.69 13.61
CA MET A 106 -2.97 -9.50 12.76
C MET A 106 -3.14 -10.66 11.79
N LEU A 107 -2.08 -11.06 11.09
CA LEU A 107 -2.18 -12.11 10.08
C LEU A 107 -2.28 -13.51 10.67
N ASN A 108 -1.60 -13.79 11.79
CA ASN A 108 -1.66 -15.09 12.43
C ASN A 108 -2.98 -15.35 13.16
N ASN A 109 -3.60 -14.32 13.75
CA ASN A 109 -4.85 -14.46 14.48
C ASN A 109 -6.09 -14.25 13.60
N TYR A 110 -6.03 -13.34 12.62
CA TYR A 110 -7.20 -12.88 11.87
C TYR A 110 -7.00 -12.90 10.35
N GLY A 111 -5.83 -13.32 9.87
CA GLY A 111 -5.53 -13.42 8.43
C GLY A 111 -5.94 -14.76 7.81
N PRO A 112 -6.04 -14.82 6.47
CA PRO A 112 -6.33 -16.05 5.77
C PRO A 112 -5.16 -17.05 5.84
N PRO A 113 -5.42 -18.37 5.78
CA PRO A 113 -4.37 -19.36 5.66
C PRO A 113 -3.46 -19.07 4.46
N GLY A 114 -2.14 -19.18 4.68
CA GLY A 114 -1.15 -18.89 3.62
C GLY A 114 -0.94 -17.39 3.37
N ALA A 115 -1.31 -16.52 4.29
CA ALA A 115 -1.12 -15.06 4.18
C ALA A 115 0.30 -14.67 3.77
N SER A 116 1.34 -15.41 4.19
CA SER A 116 2.75 -15.17 3.82
C SER A 116 3.05 -15.29 2.31
N SER A 117 2.10 -15.78 1.52
CA SER A 117 2.21 -15.88 0.06
C SER A 117 1.29 -14.91 -0.69
N ASN A 118 0.43 -14.17 0.03
CA ASN A 118 -0.53 -13.25 -0.57
C ASN A 118 0.10 -11.88 -0.82
N GLY A 119 0.07 -11.44 -2.07
CA GLY A 119 0.35 -10.08 -2.50
C GLY A 119 -0.94 -9.32 -2.78
N PHE A 120 -0.84 -8.23 -3.57
CA PHE A 120 -1.99 -7.40 -3.94
C PHE A 120 -3.10 -8.21 -4.64
N ASN A 121 -2.75 -9.00 -5.66
CA ASN A 121 -3.75 -9.71 -6.47
C ASN A 121 -4.48 -10.80 -5.68
N GLU A 122 -3.78 -11.54 -4.83
CA GLU A 122 -4.36 -12.56 -3.98
C GLU A 122 -5.33 -11.95 -2.96
N ASN A 123 -4.95 -10.83 -2.33
CA ASN A 123 -5.81 -10.12 -1.38
C ASN A 123 -7.00 -9.46 -2.07
N LEU A 124 -6.83 -8.90 -3.28
CA LEU A 124 -7.94 -8.41 -4.09
C LEU A 124 -8.95 -9.52 -4.38
N ALA A 125 -8.48 -10.70 -4.78
CA ALA A 125 -9.35 -11.85 -5.04
C ALA A 125 -10.07 -12.34 -3.76
N LEU A 126 -9.39 -12.35 -2.62
CA LEU A 126 -10.00 -12.69 -1.33
C LEU A 126 -11.06 -11.67 -0.93
N PHE A 127 -10.77 -10.39 -1.02
CA PHE A 127 -11.72 -9.35 -0.64
C PHE A 127 -12.92 -9.30 -1.59
N SER A 128 -12.70 -9.32 -2.91
CA SER A 128 -13.76 -9.28 -3.92
C SER A 128 -14.70 -10.48 -3.86
N THR A 129 -14.26 -11.61 -3.31
CA THR A 129 -15.09 -12.82 -3.06
C THR A 129 -15.66 -12.88 -1.65
N GLY A 130 -15.54 -11.80 -0.86
CA GLY A 130 -16.14 -11.68 0.47
C GLY A 130 -15.38 -12.38 1.60
N LYS A 131 -14.14 -12.83 1.36
CA LYS A 131 -13.34 -13.59 2.34
C LYS A 131 -12.51 -12.72 3.29
N CYS A 132 -12.48 -11.40 3.11
CA CYS A 132 -11.82 -10.45 4.01
C CYS A 132 -12.83 -9.50 4.64
N GLY A 133 -12.76 -9.31 5.96
CA GLY A 133 -13.50 -8.28 6.67
C GLY A 133 -12.93 -6.89 6.44
N MET A 134 -11.59 -6.80 6.47
CA MET A 134 -10.82 -5.58 6.19
C MET A 134 -9.59 -5.89 5.33
N TRP A 135 -9.11 -4.86 4.61
CA TRP A 135 -7.89 -4.90 3.81
C TRP A 135 -7.27 -3.50 3.74
N ILE A 136 -5.99 -3.38 4.05
CA ILE A 136 -5.24 -2.13 3.90
C ILE A 136 -4.29 -2.30 2.72
N ASP A 137 -4.49 -1.50 1.67
CA ASP A 137 -3.70 -1.61 0.45
C ASP A 137 -3.86 -0.38 -0.46
N ALA A 138 -3.29 -0.46 -1.66
CA ALA A 138 -3.30 0.57 -2.69
C ALA A 138 -4.71 1.03 -3.06
N THR A 139 -4.90 2.33 -3.18
CA THR A 139 -6.18 2.97 -3.51
C THR A 139 -6.74 2.55 -4.87
N VAL A 140 -5.91 2.00 -5.77
CA VAL A 140 -6.33 1.52 -7.10
C VAL A 140 -7.33 0.37 -7.01
N ALA A 141 -7.33 -0.41 -5.93
CA ALA A 141 -8.29 -1.49 -5.73
C ALA A 141 -9.73 -0.99 -5.57
N ALA A 142 -9.94 0.28 -5.20
CA ALA A 142 -11.27 0.84 -4.97
C ALA A 142 -12.20 0.73 -6.20
N GLY A 143 -11.68 1.03 -7.39
CA GLY A 143 -12.42 0.87 -8.64
C GLY A 143 -12.80 -0.59 -8.92
N LEU A 144 -11.86 -1.51 -8.72
CA LEU A 144 -12.09 -2.95 -8.92
C LEU A 144 -13.12 -3.51 -7.93
N LEU A 145 -13.01 -3.11 -6.66
CA LEU A 145 -13.94 -3.56 -5.60
C LEU A 145 -15.34 -2.97 -5.74
N SER A 146 -15.47 -1.80 -6.37
CA SER A 146 -16.76 -1.15 -6.63
C SER A 146 -17.44 -1.64 -7.93
N ASN A 147 -16.74 -2.42 -8.75
CA ASN A 147 -17.29 -2.94 -10.00
C ASN A 147 -18.00 -4.28 -9.74
N PRO A 148 -19.34 -4.37 -9.93
CA PRO A 148 -20.10 -5.61 -9.70
C PRO A 148 -19.74 -6.75 -10.66
N ASP A 149 -19.12 -6.46 -11.80
CA ASP A 149 -18.63 -7.48 -12.75
C ASP A 149 -17.35 -8.17 -12.22
N VAL A 150 -16.65 -7.55 -11.28
CA VAL A 150 -15.37 -8.02 -10.69
C VAL A 150 -15.53 -8.46 -9.24
N SER A 151 -16.36 -7.76 -8.47
CA SER A 151 -16.51 -7.94 -7.02
C SER A 151 -17.90 -8.42 -6.64
N GLN A 152 -17.98 -9.54 -5.95
CA GLN A 152 -19.23 -10.08 -5.39
C GLN A 152 -19.76 -9.26 -4.19
N VAL A 153 -18.94 -8.37 -3.65
CA VAL A 153 -19.24 -7.51 -2.50
C VAL A 153 -19.23 -6.02 -2.85
N ALA A 154 -19.37 -5.67 -4.13
CA ALA A 154 -19.24 -4.31 -4.63
C ALA A 154 -20.17 -3.30 -3.91
N ASP A 155 -21.38 -3.70 -3.55
CA ASP A 155 -22.37 -2.91 -2.81
C ASP A 155 -22.14 -2.88 -1.28
N GLN A 156 -21.19 -3.67 -0.78
CA GLN A 156 -20.89 -3.83 0.66
C GLN A 156 -19.53 -3.23 1.05
N VAL A 157 -18.75 -2.76 0.09
CA VAL A 157 -17.43 -2.19 0.38
C VAL A 157 -17.55 -0.80 0.98
N GLY A 158 -16.87 -0.59 2.10
CA GLY A 158 -16.60 0.72 2.68
C GLY A 158 -15.16 1.15 2.44
N PHE A 159 -14.93 2.44 2.43
CA PHE A 159 -13.63 3.07 2.15
C PHE A 159 -13.31 4.04 3.28
N ALA A 160 -12.11 3.95 3.85
CA ALA A 160 -11.63 4.85 4.87
C ALA A 160 -10.15 5.20 4.61
N PRO A 161 -9.65 6.33 5.15
CA PRO A 161 -8.22 6.63 5.12
C PRO A 161 -7.39 5.48 5.68
N ALA A 162 -6.14 5.36 5.26
CA ALA A 162 -5.20 4.43 5.88
C ALA A 162 -5.12 4.71 7.38
N PRO A 163 -5.07 3.65 8.23
CA PRO A 163 -5.06 3.84 9.68
C PRO A 163 -3.83 4.61 10.15
N ILE A 164 -4.00 5.35 11.23
CA ILE A 164 -2.95 6.15 11.85
C ILE A 164 -2.56 5.59 13.22
N ASP A 165 -1.39 6.00 13.71
CA ASP A 165 -0.95 5.79 15.08
C ASP A 165 -0.21 7.05 15.57
N ALA A 166 0.91 6.91 16.27
CA ALA A 166 1.67 8.02 16.85
C ALA A 166 2.13 9.06 15.80
N TYR A 167 2.42 8.63 14.57
CA TYR A 167 2.82 9.51 13.47
C TYR A 167 1.90 9.36 12.24
N PRO A 168 0.83 10.16 12.13
CA PRO A 168 -0.18 9.98 11.11
C PRO A 168 0.32 10.20 9.67
N ASN A 169 1.31 11.08 9.45
CA ASN A 169 1.85 11.36 8.10
C ASN A 169 2.55 10.14 7.47
N GLY A 170 2.95 9.15 8.26
CA GLY A 170 3.58 7.92 7.76
C GLY A 170 2.63 6.92 7.09
N SER A 171 1.30 7.11 7.17
CA SER A 171 0.34 6.11 6.71
C SER A 171 0.02 6.18 5.22
N ASN A 172 0.04 7.34 4.60
CA ASN A 172 -0.34 7.53 3.20
C ASN A 172 0.88 7.46 2.28
N TRP A 173 1.03 6.35 1.55
CA TRP A 173 2.09 6.28 0.54
C TRP A 173 1.77 7.07 -0.73
N LEU A 174 2.75 7.24 -1.58
CA LEU A 174 2.59 7.79 -2.91
C LEU A 174 3.32 6.92 -3.92
N TRP A 175 2.59 6.41 -4.88
CA TRP A 175 3.15 5.66 -6.00
C TRP A 175 2.51 6.11 -7.31
N SER A 176 3.31 6.19 -8.36
CA SER A 176 2.83 6.46 -9.71
C SER A 176 3.37 5.43 -10.68
N TRP A 177 2.46 4.72 -11.32
CA TRP A 177 2.80 3.92 -12.48
C TRP A 177 2.97 4.84 -13.68
N ALA A 178 4.05 4.65 -14.41
CA ALA A 178 4.43 5.52 -15.50
C ALA A 178 4.76 4.74 -16.77
N LEU A 179 4.52 5.37 -17.91
CA LEU A 179 4.90 4.84 -19.23
C LEU A 179 6.19 5.53 -19.67
N ALA A 180 7.20 4.74 -20.04
CA ALA A 180 8.50 5.20 -20.49
C ALA A 180 8.91 4.54 -21.81
N ILE A 181 9.83 5.16 -22.53
CA ILE A 181 10.40 4.62 -23.76
C ILE A 181 11.84 4.19 -23.47
N PRO A 182 12.16 2.89 -23.55
CA PRO A 182 13.54 2.45 -23.35
C PRO A 182 14.42 2.95 -24.49
N GLN A 183 15.67 3.29 -24.17
CA GLN A 183 16.65 3.79 -25.15
C GLN A 183 16.87 2.82 -26.32
N THR A 184 16.64 1.53 -26.10
CA THR A 184 16.78 0.46 -27.11
C THR A 184 15.55 0.30 -28.01
N SER A 185 14.51 1.14 -27.85
CA SER A 185 13.29 1.07 -28.67
C SER A 185 13.62 1.26 -30.16
N ARG A 186 13.04 0.40 -31.00
CA ARG A 186 13.15 0.49 -32.46
C ARG A 186 12.09 1.42 -33.09
N SER A 187 11.13 1.90 -32.30
CA SER A 187 10.03 2.75 -32.76
C SER A 187 9.69 3.84 -31.73
N PRO A 188 10.67 4.69 -31.33
CA PRO A 188 10.48 5.65 -30.24
C PRO A 188 9.38 6.68 -30.54
N GLU A 189 9.24 7.12 -31.80
CA GLU A 189 8.19 8.09 -32.16
C GLU A 189 6.78 7.49 -32.06
N ALA A 190 6.60 6.22 -32.45
CA ALA A 190 5.32 5.53 -32.30
C ALA A 190 4.98 5.31 -30.83
N ALA A 191 5.97 4.92 -30.00
CA ALA A 191 5.82 4.80 -28.58
C ALA A 191 5.46 6.14 -27.92
N GLN A 192 6.11 7.23 -28.34
CA GLN A 192 5.79 8.57 -27.82
C GLN A 192 4.34 8.98 -28.13
N ARG A 193 3.87 8.76 -29.38
CA ARG A 193 2.46 9.03 -29.74
C ARG A 193 1.49 8.22 -28.89
N PHE A 194 1.78 6.92 -28.69
CA PHE A 194 0.97 6.04 -27.86
C PHE A 194 0.94 6.52 -26.39
N ILE A 195 2.09 6.79 -25.78
CA ILE A 195 2.18 7.23 -24.38
C ILE A 195 1.46 8.58 -24.19
N THR A 196 1.64 9.53 -25.12
CA THR A 196 0.96 10.83 -25.07
C THR A 196 -0.56 10.65 -25.11
N TRP A 197 -1.07 9.78 -25.97
CA TRP A 197 -2.50 9.46 -26.04
C TRP A 197 -2.97 8.71 -24.78
N ALA A 198 -2.27 7.66 -24.35
CA ALA A 198 -2.66 6.83 -23.22
C ALA A 198 -2.68 7.59 -21.86
N THR A 199 -1.98 8.72 -21.79
CA THR A 199 -1.98 9.60 -20.60
C THR A 199 -2.85 10.86 -20.79
N SER A 200 -3.63 10.96 -21.86
CA SER A 200 -4.48 12.10 -22.17
C SER A 200 -5.86 12.04 -21.51
N LYS A 201 -6.58 13.18 -21.54
CA LYS A 201 -7.98 13.23 -21.13
C LYS A 201 -8.88 12.45 -22.09
N ASP A 202 -8.51 12.38 -23.38
CA ASP A 202 -9.27 11.64 -24.39
C ASP A 202 -9.23 10.13 -24.13
N TYR A 203 -8.09 9.61 -23.64
CA TYR A 203 -7.99 8.22 -23.22
C TYR A 203 -8.86 7.93 -21.98
N ILE A 204 -8.88 8.81 -21.00
CA ILE A 204 -9.76 8.69 -19.83
C ILE A 204 -11.22 8.67 -20.24
N GLN A 205 -11.62 9.57 -21.16
CA GLN A 205 -12.97 9.61 -21.69
C GLN A 205 -13.33 8.33 -22.44
N LEU A 206 -12.42 7.82 -23.27
CA LEU A 206 -12.60 6.54 -23.98
C LEU A 206 -12.82 5.38 -23.02
N VAL A 207 -12.00 5.27 -21.96
CA VAL A 207 -12.15 4.20 -20.95
C VAL A 207 -13.50 4.35 -20.23
N ALA A 208 -13.92 5.59 -19.92
CA ALA A 208 -15.20 5.84 -19.29
C ALA A 208 -16.39 5.43 -20.17
N GLU A 209 -16.31 5.65 -21.49
CA GLU A 209 -17.32 5.27 -22.47
C GLU A 209 -17.39 3.75 -22.71
N GLU A 210 -16.24 3.09 -22.80
CA GLU A 210 -16.16 1.66 -23.15
C GLU A 210 -16.30 0.73 -21.93
N SER A 211 -15.80 1.16 -20.76
CA SER A 211 -15.69 0.30 -19.58
C SER A 211 -16.32 0.92 -18.30
N GLY A 212 -16.93 2.10 -18.44
CA GLY A 212 -17.52 2.83 -17.32
C GLY A 212 -16.51 3.67 -16.51
N TRP A 213 -17.01 4.73 -15.89
CA TRP A 213 -16.21 5.69 -15.11
C TRP A 213 -15.43 5.05 -13.96
N VAL A 214 -15.92 3.98 -13.35
CA VAL A 214 -15.23 3.28 -12.26
C VAL A 214 -13.91 2.63 -12.69
N SER A 215 -13.74 2.40 -13.99
CA SER A 215 -12.58 1.72 -14.58
C SER A 215 -11.49 2.68 -15.07
N VAL A 216 -11.69 4.00 -14.99
CA VAL A 216 -10.68 4.96 -15.46
C VAL A 216 -9.43 4.93 -14.60
N PRO A 217 -8.22 5.11 -15.17
CA PRO A 217 -6.98 5.21 -14.39
C PRO A 217 -7.04 6.39 -13.42
N PRO A 218 -6.93 6.17 -12.09
CA PRO A 218 -7.04 7.23 -11.10
C PRO A 218 -5.68 7.93 -10.85
N GLY A 219 -5.71 9.04 -10.10
CA GLY A 219 -4.55 9.59 -9.39
C GLY A 219 -3.64 10.50 -10.17
N THR A 220 -3.82 10.70 -11.49
CA THR A 220 -2.89 11.52 -12.29
C THR A 220 -3.48 12.83 -12.78
N ARG A 221 -4.80 13.02 -12.65
CA ARG A 221 -5.48 14.24 -13.11
C ARG A 221 -6.60 14.64 -12.14
N THR A 222 -6.51 15.86 -11.61
CA THR A 222 -7.57 16.46 -10.77
C THR A 222 -8.91 16.52 -11.51
N SER A 223 -8.88 16.77 -12.83
CA SER A 223 -10.09 16.80 -13.67
C SER A 223 -10.89 15.49 -13.68
N THR A 224 -10.29 14.34 -13.38
CA THR A 224 -11.02 13.09 -13.19
C THR A 224 -11.88 13.14 -11.93
N TYR A 225 -11.30 13.62 -10.82
CA TYR A 225 -11.96 13.74 -9.54
C TYR A 225 -13.03 14.85 -9.52
N GLU A 226 -12.87 15.88 -10.35
CA GLU A 226 -13.84 16.96 -10.54
C GLU A 226 -15.02 16.58 -11.43
N ASN A 227 -14.92 15.45 -12.17
CA ASN A 227 -15.95 15.01 -13.10
C ASN A 227 -17.19 14.50 -12.34
N PRO A 228 -18.41 15.07 -12.56
CA PRO A 228 -19.62 14.64 -11.87
C PRO A 228 -20.01 13.18 -12.11
N GLU A 229 -19.73 12.64 -13.29
CA GLU A 229 -20.06 11.25 -13.62
C GLU A 229 -19.13 10.27 -12.88
N TYR A 230 -17.84 10.62 -12.74
CA TYR A 230 -16.91 9.86 -11.88
C TYR A 230 -17.35 9.89 -10.43
N GLN A 231 -17.69 11.06 -9.89
CA GLN A 231 -18.12 11.21 -8.49
C GLN A 231 -19.38 10.40 -8.16
N LYS A 232 -20.31 10.20 -9.11
CA LYS A 232 -21.52 9.41 -8.89
C LYS A 232 -21.22 7.92 -8.66
N VAL A 233 -20.19 7.37 -9.32
CA VAL A 233 -19.89 5.93 -9.30
C VAL A 233 -18.67 5.59 -8.43
N ALA A 234 -17.91 6.60 -7.99
CA ALA A 234 -16.68 6.45 -7.22
C ALA A 234 -16.82 7.07 -5.82
N PRO A 235 -17.56 6.45 -4.88
CA PRO A 235 -17.74 6.97 -3.52
C PRO A 235 -16.41 7.13 -2.76
N PHE A 236 -15.37 6.45 -3.21
CA PHE A 236 -14.01 6.51 -2.71
C PHE A 236 -13.19 7.72 -3.24
N ALA A 237 -13.66 8.41 -4.28
CA ALA A 237 -12.86 9.42 -5.01
C ALA A 237 -12.25 10.48 -4.10
N LYS A 238 -13.03 11.02 -3.15
CA LYS A 238 -12.56 12.06 -2.22
C LYS A 238 -11.47 11.52 -1.30
N THR A 239 -11.63 10.32 -0.75
CA THR A 239 -10.64 9.67 0.12
C THR A 239 -9.33 9.41 -0.64
N VAL A 240 -9.43 8.88 -1.87
CA VAL A 240 -8.26 8.63 -2.72
C VAL A 240 -7.49 9.92 -3.01
N LEU A 241 -8.18 10.97 -3.45
CA LEU A 241 -7.53 12.25 -3.75
C LEU A 241 -6.86 12.84 -2.51
N SER A 242 -7.57 12.88 -1.39
CA SER A 242 -7.03 13.38 -0.12
C SER A 242 -5.79 12.57 0.34
N SER A 243 -5.81 11.24 0.20
CA SER A 243 -4.68 10.39 0.56
C SER A 243 -3.45 10.65 -0.32
N ILE A 244 -3.65 10.87 -1.63
CA ILE A 244 -2.57 11.21 -2.56
C ILE A 244 -1.98 12.60 -2.22
N GLU A 245 -2.83 13.60 -1.98
CA GLU A 245 -2.41 14.98 -1.71
C GLU A 245 -1.75 15.13 -0.34
N SER A 246 -2.10 14.28 0.63
CA SER A 246 -1.52 14.31 1.99
C SER A 246 -0.26 13.46 2.14
N ALA A 247 0.16 12.71 1.12
CA ALA A 247 1.38 11.89 1.18
C ALA A 247 2.62 12.78 1.28
N ASP A 248 3.32 12.73 2.41
CA ASP A 248 4.53 13.52 2.66
C ASP A 248 5.78 12.67 2.37
N ILE A 249 6.24 12.72 1.11
CA ILE A 249 7.44 12.00 0.67
C ILE A 249 8.75 12.61 1.17
N GLU A 250 8.74 13.86 1.62
CA GLU A 250 9.92 14.58 2.11
C GLU A 250 10.15 14.33 3.61
N SER A 251 9.06 14.03 4.36
CA SER A 251 9.11 13.76 5.81
C SER A 251 8.29 12.51 6.13
N PRO A 252 8.73 11.33 5.66
CA PRO A 252 7.92 10.11 5.74
C PRO A 252 7.84 9.51 7.15
N ALA A 253 8.71 9.90 8.07
CA ALA A 253 8.85 9.33 9.40
C ALA A 253 8.78 10.41 10.50
N ALA A 254 8.62 10.00 11.76
CA ALA A 254 8.54 10.89 12.91
C ALA A 254 9.81 11.71 13.15
N SER A 255 10.97 11.17 12.80
CA SER A 255 12.26 11.85 12.86
C SER A 255 12.76 12.22 11.46
N PRO A 256 13.63 13.24 11.32
CA PRO A 256 14.24 13.57 10.05
C PRO A 256 14.96 12.38 9.42
N THR A 257 14.82 12.23 8.10
CA THR A 257 15.44 11.16 7.33
C THR A 257 16.35 11.72 6.24
N PRO A 258 17.44 11.02 5.85
CA PRO A 258 18.30 11.43 4.76
C PRO A 258 17.76 11.02 3.38
N TYR A 259 16.57 10.41 3.35
CA TYR A 259 15.92 9.86 2.15
C TYR A 259 14.50 10.39 2.00
N LYS A 260 13.92 10.17 0.82
CA LYS A 260 12.53 10.44 0.49
C LYS A 260 11.75 9.13 0.24
N GLY A 261 10.41 9.26 0.22
CA GLY A 261 9.50 8.14 -0.03
C GLY A 261 8.84 7.65 1.25
N VAL A 262 7.57 7.24 1.17
CA VAL A 262 6.79 6.80 2.34
C VAL A 262 6.85 5.29 2.49
N GLN A 263 6.52 4.54 1.44
CA GLN A 263 6.51 3.08 1.44
C GLN A 263 7.81 2.45 0.94
N TYR A 264 8.79 3.27 0.60
CA TYR A 264 10.11 2.89 0.10
C TYR A 264 11.14 3.97 0.45
N VAL A 265 12.40 3.69 0.21
CA VAL A 265 13.50 4.64 0.32
C VAL A 265 14.08 4.88 -1.09
N ASP A 266 14.28 6.15 -1.49
CA ASP A 266 14.65 6.58 -2.83
C ASP A 266 16.16 6.43 -3.15
N ILE A 267 16.76 5.31 -2.73
CA ILE A 267 18.14 4.94 -3.06
C ILE A 267 18.21 3.71 -3.96
N PRO A 268 19.22 3.59 -4.81
CA PRO A 268 19.37 2.46 -5.76
C PRO A 268 19.35 1.08 -5.08
N GLU A 269 19.87 0.98 -3.87
CA GLU A 269 20.02 -0.25 -3.09
C GLU A 269 18.71 -0.74 -2.49
N PHE A 270 17.71 0.13 -2.37
CA PHE A 270 16.50 -0.16 -1.59
C PHE A 270 15.75 -1.39 -2.09
N GLN A 271 15.66 -1.60 -3.40
CA GLN A 271 14.98 -2.79 -3.94
C GLN A 271 15.61 -4.08 -3.42
N ALA A 272 16.94 -4.14 -3.36
CA ALA A 272 17.65 -5.30 -2.85
C ALA A 272 17.53 -5.43 -1.32
N ILE A 273 17.68 -4.33 -0.59
CA ILE A 273 17.53 -4.28 0.87
C ILE A 273 16.10 -4.68 1.25
N GLY A 274 15.10 -3.98 0.71
CA GLY A 274 13.69 -4.21 1.03
C GLY A 274 13.22 -5.62 0.68
N THR A 275 13.70 -6.21 -0.43
CA THR A 275 13.38 -7.59 -0.78
C THR A 275 13.97 -8.57 0.26
N GLN A 276 15.22 -8.38 0.68
CA GLN A 276 15.83 -9.24 1.68
C GLN A 276 15.21 -9.06 3.08
N VAL A 277 14.84 -7.85 3.44
CA VAL A 277 14.10 -7.58 4.68
C VAL A 277 12.71 -8.23 4.60
N GLY A 278 11.99 -8.05 3.49
CA GLY A 278 10.68 -8.66 3.28
C GLY A 278 10.66 -10.18 3.42
N GLN A 279 11.74 -10.87 2.97
CA GLN A 279 11.90 -12.31 3.16
C GLN A 279 12.00 -12.69 4.65
N ARG A 280 12.66 -11.86 5.47
CA ARG A 280 12.77 -12.09 6.91
C ARG A 280 11.46 -11.85 7.64
N MET A 281 10.71 -10.82 7.22
CA MET A 281 9.38 -10.55 7.75
C MET A 281 8.40 -11.68 7.40
N ALA A 282 8.47 -12.20 6.16
CA ALA A 282 7.68 -13.37 5.78
C ALA A 282 8.07 -14.65 6.55
N ALA A 283 9.35 -14.81 6.91
CA ALA A 283 9.81 -15.91 7.74
C ALA A 283 9.29 -15.78 9.20
N ALA A 284 9.23 -14.55 9.74
CA ALA A 284 8.61 -14.31 11.05
C ALA A 284 7.11 -14.56 11.02
N LEU A 285 6.41 -14.12 9.97
CA LEU A 285 4.98 -14.39 9.76
C LEU A 285 4.67 -15.90 9.66
N ALA A 286 5.61 -16.69 9.13
CA ALA A 286 5.49 -18.15 9.00
C ALA A 286 6.03 -18.92 10.23
N ASP A 287 6.25 -18.25 11.37
CA ASP A 287 6.79 -18.82 12.61
C ASP A 287 8.13 -19.57 12.47
N GLN A 288 8.91 -19.24 11.43
CA GLN A 288 10.23 -19.85 11.20
C GLN A 288 11.33 -19.20 12.05
N VAL A 289 11.13 -17.96 12.45
CA VAL A 289 12.01 -17.17 13.33
C VAL A 289 11.16 -16.23 14.18
N SER A 290 11.68 -15.77 15.32
CA SER A 290 11.00 -14.72 16.08
C SER A 290 11.08 -13.36 15.35
N VAL A 291 10.18 -12.43 15.72
CA VAL A 291 10.20 -11.04 15.21
C VAL A 291 11.53 -10.37 15.50
N GLU A 292 12.06 -10.53 16.73
CA GLU A 292 13.37 -10.00 17.10
C GLU A 292 14.50 -10.52 16.22
N GLN A 293 14.55 -11.84 15.99
CA GLN A 293 15.55 -12.44 15.11
C GLN A 293 15.41 -11.95 13.64
N ALA A 294 14.19 -11.75 13.18
CA ALA A 294 13.94 -11.21 11.84
C ALA A 294 14.46 -9.77 11.72
N LEU A 295 14.21 -8.93 12.74
CA LEU A 295 14.67 -7.55 12.79
C LEU A 295 16.19 -7.44 12.94
N GLU A 296 16.82 -8.21 13.84
CA GLU A 296 18.28 -8.26 13.98
C GLU A 296 18.98 -8.64 12.65
N ARG A 297 18.47 -9.68 11.98
CA ARG A 297 19.01 -10.09 10.67
C ARG A 297 18.75 -9.06 9.59
N SER A 298 17.64 -8.33 9.66
CA SER A 298 17.31 -7.24 8.74
C SER A 298 18.24 -6.04 8.93
N GLN A 299 18.50 -5.66 10.19
CA GLN A 299 19.48 -4.65 10.57
C GLN A 299 20.86 -4.98 9.96
N ALA A 300 21.36 -6.20 10.21
CA ALA A 300 22.66 -6.64 9.70
C ALA A 300 22.74 -6.66 8.17
N VAL A 301 21.62 -6.96 7.49
CA VAL A 301 21.57 -6.89 6.01
C VAL A 301 21.67 -5.46 5.53
N ALA A 302 20.88 -4.56 6.09
CA ALA A 302 20.88 -3.15 5.71
C ALA A 302 22.28 -2.54 5.95
N GLU A 303 22.88 -2.77 7.13
CA GLU A 303 24.27 -2.33 7.43
C GLU A 303 25.30 -2.82 6.39
N ARG A 304 25.21 -4.09 6.00
CA ARG A 304 26.15 -4.65 5.00
C ARG A 304 26.00 -3.95 3.65
N PHE A 305 24.78 -3.65 3.20
CA PHE A 305 24.56 -2.91 1.96
C PHE A 305 25.09 -1.49 2.07
N MET A 306 24.77 -0.78 3.17
CA MET A 306 25.18 0.61 3.37
C MET A 306 26.71 0.77 3.48
N ARG A 307 27.41 -0.22 4.11
CA ARG A 307 28.87 -0.28 4.11
C ARG A 307 29.44 -0.53 2.72
N HIS A 308 28.87 -1.49 1.99
CA HIS A 308 29.35 -1.86 0.66
C HIS A 308 29.26 -0.72 -0.34
N THR A 309 28.24 0.11 -0.21
CA THR A 309 27.99 1.25 -1.10
C THR A 309 28.57 2.57 -0.60
N GLY A 310 29.17 2.57 0.60
CA GLY A 310 29.90 3.72 1.14
C GLY A 310 29.03 4.78 1.81
N TYR A 311 27.78 4.47 2.15
CA TYR A 311 26.94 5.37 2.95
C TYR A 311 27.41 5.44 4.41
N ILE A 312 27.94 4.33 4.94
CA ILE A 312 28.50 4.22 6.29
C ILE A 312 29.89 3.53 6.25
N GLU A 313 30.72 3.74 7.30
CA GLU A 313 32.04 3.14 7.44
C GLU A 313 32.00 1.63 7.79
#